data_b97b9622898340d1e6da144121e5d97a
#
_entry.id   b97b9622898340d1e6da144121e5d97a
#
_cell.length_a   1.000
_cell.length_b   1.000
_cell.length_c   1.000
_cell.angle_alpha   90.00
_cell.angle_beta   90.00
_cell.angle_gamma   90.00
#
_symmetry.space_group_name_H-M   'P 1'
#
loop_
_entity.id
_entity.type
_entity.pdbx_description
1 polymer ?
#
loop_
_entity_poly.entity_id
_entity_poly.type
_entity_poly.pdbx_seq_one_letter_code
_entity_poly.pdbx_strand_id
1 'polypeptide(L)'
;MPDLHWTIPIGRWSSWPATTSAAPDVGFIEPIVRRRLSTLSKVALKVAHDCVGQDPVRVVFASRHGELRRTTDILRSISAGEPVSPTAFSLSVLNAMTGIFGIARGDRSAASAISAGAQTLGYALLEAHAQHATQPDSPVLLVYADEPADAAYGTIEDEVQGGALAILLDDRAASGHMVCSVSAADSPSSAAGADAGADPGTGKSGTTGTT
;
A
#
# COMPACT_ATOMS: atom_id res chain seq x y z
N MET A 1 23.01 12.51 -1.36
CA MET A 1 23.18 11.36 -0.46
C MET A 1 23.72 10.20 -1.28
N PRO A 2 24.54 9.29 -0.73
CA PRO A 2 24.89 8.10 -1.48
C PRO A 2 23.64 7.28 -1.78
N ASP A 3 23.57 6.67 -2.96
CA ASP A 3 22.49 5.76 -3.31
C ASP A 3 22.53 4.55 -2.38
N LEU A 4 21.36 4.17 -1.87
CA LEU A 4 21.21 2.96 -1.07
C LEU A 4 20.91 1.79 -1.98
N HIS A 5 21.73 0.73 -1.91
CA HIS A 5 21.53 -0.51 -2.66
C HIS A 5 21.45 -1.69 -1.69
N TRP A 6 20.50 -2.59 -1.95
CA TRP A 6 20.41 -3.85 -1.20
C TRP A 6 19.88 -4.97 -2.07
N THR A 7 20.10 -6.20 -1.64
CA THR A 7 19.66 -7.39 -2.35
C THR A 7 18.71 -8.19 -1.46
N ILE A 8 17.63 -8.66 -2.01
CA ILE A 8 16.59 -9.44 -1.34
C ILE A 8 16.60 -10.86 -1.92
N PRO A 9 16.77 -11.92 -1.09
CA PRO A 9 16.63 -13.29 -1.55
C PRO A 9 15.14 -13.61 -1.80
N ILE A 10 14.82 -14.14 -2.97
CA ILE A 10 13.45 -14.50 -3.34
C ILE A 10 13.30 -16.01 -3.27
N GLY A 11 12.64 -16.50 -2.23
CA GLY A 11 12.29 -17.91 -2.08
C GLY A 11 11.08 -18.30 -2.93
N ARG A 12 10.02 -17.50 -2.86
CA ARG A 12 8.78 -17.66 -3.62
C ARG A 12 8.08 -16.33 -3.81
N TRP A 13 7.29 -16.21 -4.87
CA TRP A 13 6.41 -15.07 -5.07
C TRP A 13 5.08 -15.49 -5.70
N SER A 14 4.05 -14.69 -5.51
CA SER A 14 2.72 -14.82 -6.10
C SER A 14 2.13 -13.46 -6.37
N SER A 15 1.34 -13.32 -7.43
CA SER A 15 0.67 -12.05 -7.76
C SER A 15 -0.78 -12.26 -8.16
N TRP A 16 -1.57 -11.22 -7.93
CA TRP A 16 -2.97 -11.11 -8.35
C TRP A 16 -3.17 -9.79 -9.08
N PRO A 17 -3.08 -9.78 -10.42
CA PRO A 17 -3.28 -8.56 -11.21
C PRO A 17 -4.70 -8.00 -11.06
N ALA A 18 -4.84 -6.66 -11.10
CA ALA A 18 -6.14 -5.98 -11.05
C ALA A 18 -7.11 -6.42 -12.15
N THR A 19 -6.57 -6.87 -13.29
CA THR A 19 -7.36 -7.34 -14.43
C THR A 19 -7.92 -8.75 -14.26
N THR A 20 -7.59 -9.43 -13.16
CA THR A 20 -8.06 -10.81 -12.91
C THR A 20 -9.54 -10.80 -12.58
N SER A 21 -10.35 -11.46 -13.43
CA SER A 21 -11.80 -11.59 -13.25
C SER A 21 -12.23 -12.73 -12.34
N ALA A 22 -11.33 -13.69 -12.06
CA ALA A 22 -11.62 -14.81 -11.18
C ALA A 22 -11.76 -14.36 -9.72
N ALA A 23 -12.55 -15.09 -8.93
CA ALA A 23 -12.56 -14.88 -7.48
C ALA A 23 -11.33 -15.53 -6.82
N PRO A 24 -10.66 -14.85 -5.86
CA PRO A 24 -9.52 -15.44 -5.15
C PRO A 24 -9.98 -16.63 -4.28
N ASP A 25 -9.29 -17.75 -4.41
CA ASP A 25 -9.54 -18.89 -3.53
C ASP A 25 -8.90 -18.66 -2.16
N VAL A 26 -9.74 -18.47 -1.17
CA VAL A 26 -9.39 -18.32 0.24
C VAL A 26 -10.06 -19.41 1.08
N GLY A 27 -10.15 -20.62 0.53
CA GLY A 27 -10.77 -21.78 1.18
C GLY A 27 -10.13 -22.17 2.52
N PHE A 28 -8.88 -21.81 2.75
CA PHE A 28 -8.16 -22.00 4.02
C PHE A 28 -8.67 -21.09 5.16
N ILE A 29 -9.46 -20.06 4.86
CA ILE A 29 -10.09 -19.18 5.85
C ILE A 29 -11.45 -19.76 6.24
N GLU A 30 -11.76 -19.76 7.53
CA GLU A 30 -13.04 -20.21 8.07
C GLU A 30 -14.23 -19.51 7.36
N PRO A 31 -15.29 -20.25 6.96
CA PRO A 31 -16.38 -19.71 6.14
C PRO A 31 -17.07 -18.47 6.72
N ILE A 32 -17.20 -18.37 8.04
CA ILE A 32 -17.84 -17.22 8.70
C ILE A 32 -16.96 -15.97 8.59
N VAL A 33 -15.65 -16.11 8.70
CA VAL A 33 -14.67 -15.03 8.53
C VAL A 33 -14.59 -14.63 7.07
N ARG A 34 -14.42 -15.61 6.16
CA ARG A 34 -14.29 -15.42 4.71
C ARG A 34 -15.40 -14.56 4.12
N ARG A 35 -16.66 -14.73 4.57
CA ARG A 35 -17.81 -13.92 4.10
C ARG A 35 -17.73 -12.45 4.49
N ARG A 36 -16.92 -12.11 5.48
CA ARG A 36 -16.77 -10.74 6.01
C ARG A 36 -15.56 -10.01 5.44
N LEU A 37 -14.70 -10.71 4.68
CA LEU A 37 -13.51 -10.12 4.08
C LEU A 37 -13.87 -9.21 2.91
N SER A 38 -13.15 -8.09 2.79
CA SER A 38 -13.14 -7.24 1.60
C SER A 38 -12.49 -7.97 0.41
N THR A 39 -12.63 -7.40 -0.78
CA THR A 39 -11.89 -7.87 -1.96
C THR A 39 -10.39 -7.74 -1.74
N LEU A 40 -9.94 -6.60 -1.23
CA LEU A 40 -8.53 -6.35 -0.87
C LEU A 40 -7.98 -7.45 0.05
N SER A 41 -8.65 -7.69 1.18
CA SER A 41 -8.22 -8.73 2.13
C SER A 41 -8.17 -10.12 1.49
N LYS A 42 -9.14 -10.47 0.62
CA LYS A 42 -9.16 -11.78 -0.05
C LYS A 42 -7.99 -11.96 -1.01
N VAL A 43 -7.68 -10.97 -1.85
CA VAL A 43 -6.56 -11.07 -2.79
C VAL A 43 -5.22 -11.08 -2.06
N ALA A 44 -5.07 -10.27 -1.00
CA ALA A 44 -3.87 -10.26 -0.16
C ALA A 44 -3.64 -11.62 0.52
N LEU A 45 -4.69 -12.20 1.13
CA LEU A 45 -4.63 -13.51 1.78
C LEU A 45 -4.32 -14.63 0.78
N LYS A 46 -4.85 -14.55 -0.45
CA LYS A 46 -4.58 -15.53 -1.51
C LYS A 46 -3.11 -15.55 -1.90
N VAL A 47 -2.54 -14.41 -2.24
CA VAL A 47 -1.11 -14.34 -2.64
C VAL A 47 -0.18 -14.67 -1.48
N ALA A 48 -0.54 -14.27 -0.25
CA ALA A 48 0.19 -14.64 0.95
C ALA A 48 0.22 -16.16 1.15
N HIS A 49 -0.94 -16.82 1.04
CA HIS A 49 -1.07 -18.25 1.20
C HIS A 49 -0.27 -19.05 0.15
N ASP A 50 -0.25 -18.58 -1.10
CA ASP A 50 0.50 -19.21 -2.19
C ASP A 50 2.02 -19.21 -1.97
N CYS A 51 2.52 -18.22 -1.20
CA CYS A 51 3.95 -18.05 -0.96
C CYS A 51 4.49 -18.87 0.21
N VAL A 52 3.64 -19.36 1.11
CA VAL A 52 4.10 -19.99 2.36
C VAL A 52 3.71 -21.45 2.47
N GLY A 53 4.53 -22.23 3.18
CA GLY A 53 4.21 -23.58 3.66
C GLY A 53 3.51 -23.53 5.02
N GLN A 54 3.78 -24.53 5.87
CA GLN A 54 3.24 -24.60 7.22
C GLN A 54 4.12 -23.93 8.28
N ASP A 55 5.37 -23.63 7.93
CA ASP A 55 6.33 -23.06 8.87
C ASP A 55 5.94 -21.64 9.29
N PRO A 56 6.29 -21.23 10.53
CA PRO A 56 6.09 -19.86 10.99
C PRO A 56 6.78 -18.84 10.08
N VAL A 57 6.11 -17.70 9.84
CA VAL A 57 6.63 -16.65 8.98
C VAL A 57 6.28 -15.27 9.52
N ARG A 58 7.27 -14.38 9.60
CA ARG A 58 7.03 -12.96 9.89
C ARG A 58 6.38 -12.29 8.69
N VAL A 59 5.43 -11.39 8.92
CA VAL A 59 4.66 -10.76 7.84
C VAL A 59 4.85 -9.24 7.86
N VAL A 60 5.19 -8.68 6.70
CA VAL A 60 5.10 -7.25 6.42
C VAL A 60 3.97 -7.05 5.42
N PHE A 61 2.87 -6.48 5.86
CA PHE A 61 1.76 -6.10 4.99
C PHE A 61 1.90 -4.63 4.58
N ALA A 62 1.66 -4.34 3.32
CA ALA A 62 1.74 -2.99 2.80
C ALA A 62 0.52 -2.67 1.92
N SER A 63 -0.05 -1.49 2.14
CA SER A 63 -1.13 -0.96 1.33
C SER A 63 -1.14 0.56 1.44
N ARG A 64 -1.33 1.26 0.32
CA ARG A 64 -1.47 2.71 0.30
C ARG A 64 -2.75 3.15 0.98
N HIS A 65 -3.86 2.50 0.62
CA HIS A 65 -5.20 2.85 1.06
C HIS A 65 -5.75 1.92 2.15
N GLY A 66 -5.23 0.70 2.26
CA GLY A 66 -5.74 -0.30 3.18
C GLY A 66 -7.23 -0.58 2.95
N GLU A 67 -7.96 -0.73 4.02
CA GLU A 67 -9.41 -0.96 4.03
C GLU A 67 -10.23 0.35 3.83
N LEU A 68 -9.75 1.28 2.98
CA LEU A 68 -10.37 2.59 2.78
C LEU A 68 -11.83 2.48 2.33
N ARG A 69 -12.14 1.54 1.41
CA ARG A 69 -13.51 1.31 0.95
C ARG A 69 -14.44 0.97 2.12
N ARG A 70 -14.02 0.06 2.99
CA ARG A 70 -14.77 -0.30 4.20
C ARG A 70 -14.92 0.88 5.16
N THR A 71 -13.86 1.64 5.34
CA THR A 71 -13.89 2.86 6.17
C THR A 71 -14.86 3.88 5.61
N THR A 72 -14.87 4.08 4.29
CA THR A 72 -15.82 4.97 3.60
C THR A 72 -17.27 4.54 3.81
N ASP A 73 -17.56 3.23 3.71
CA ASP A 73 -18.91 2.71 3.95
C ASP A 73 -19.35 2.91 5.42
N ILE A 74 -18.44 2.74 6.37
CA ILE A 74 -18.69 3.03 7.80
C ILE A 74 -18.99 4.53 7.99
N LEU A 75 -18.23 5.42 7.39
CA LEU A 75 -18.45 6.87 7.47
C LEU A 75 -19.79 7.28 6.86
N ARG A 76 -20.19 6.65 5.75
CA ARG A 76 -21.51 6.86 5.14
C ARG A 76 -22.64 6.43 6.08
N SER A 77 -22.53 5.25 6.71
CA SER A 77 -23.52 4.79 7.70
C SER A 77 -23.62 5.74 8.89
N ILE A 78 -22.48 6.23 9.44
CA ILE A 78 -22.47 7.21 10.53
C ILE A 78 -23.18 8.51 10.09
N SER A 79 -22.88 9.01 8.89
CA SER A 79 -23.50 10.24 8.35
C SER A 79 -25.01 10.09 8.14
N ALA A 80 -25.49 8.89 7.82
CA ALA A 80 -26.89 8.57 7.66
C ALA A 80 -27.61 8.28 9.00
N GLY A 81 -26.90 8.29 10.13
CA GLY A 81 -27.46 7.92 11.44
C GLY A 81 -27.76 6.41 11.57
N GLU A 82 -27.15 5.58 10.73
CA GLU A 82 -27.32 4.13 10.74
C GLU A 82 -26.34 3.46 11.73
N PRO A 83 -26.72 2.30 12.31
CA PRO A 83 -25.84 1.58 13.20
C PRO A 83 -24.64 0.98 12.45
N VAL A 84 -23.43 1.19 13.01
CA VAL A 84 -22.19 0.62 12.47
C VAL A 84 -22.02 -0.82 12.92
N SER A 85 -21.74 -1.72 12.00
CA SER A 85 -21.40 -3.12 12.33
C SER A 85 -20.08 -3.21 13.10
N PRO A 86 -20.05 -3.79 14.33
CA PRO A 86 -18.81 -3.99 15.08
C PRO A 86 -17.76 -4.81 14.30
N THR A 87 -18.22 -5.80 13.54
CA THR A 87 -17.33 -6.61 12.69
C THR A 87 -16.75 -5.80 11.54
N ALA A 88 -17.55 -4.94 10.87
CA ALA A 88 -17.04 -4.08 9.82
C ALA A 88 -15.98 -3.13 10.39
N PHE A 89 -16.24 -2.55 11.56
CA PHE A 89 -15.28 -1.68 12.25
C PHE A 89 -13.98 -2.40 12.60
N SER A 90 -14.04 -3.60 13.19
CA SER A 90 -12.85 -4.38 13.57
C SER A 90 -11.98 -4.79 12.35
N LEU A 91 -12.55 -4.83 11.16
CA LEU A 91 -11.86 -5.18 9.92
C LEU A 91 -11.50 -3.95 9.06
N SER A 92 -11.69 -2.72 9.56
CA SER A 92 -11.36 -1.49 8.83
C SER A 92 -9.94 -0.98 9.06
N VAL A 93 -9.14 -1.68 9.85
CA VAL A 93 -7.77 -1.29 10.19
C VAL A 93 -6.77 -1.88 9.19
N LEU A 94 -5.66 -1.19 8.97
CA LEU A 94 -4.64 -1.58 8.00
C LEU A 94 -4.11 -3.01 8.26
N ASN A 95 -3.92 -3.38 9.52
CA ASN A 95 -3.38 -4.70 9.90
C ASN A 95 -4.44 -5.82 10.01
N ALA A 96 -5.67 -5.62 9.55
CA ALA A 96 -6.72 -6.66 9.59
C ALA A 96 -6.30 -7.93 8.87
N MET A 97 -5.67 -7.78 7.69
CA MET A 97 -5.19 -8.91 6.88
C MET A 97 -4.18 -9.77 7.66
N THR A 98 -3.17 -9.16 8.30
CA THR A 98 -2.14 -9.92 9.04
C THR A 98 -2.72 -10.67 10.22
N GLY A 99 -3.68 -10.06 10.95
CA GLY A 99 -4.37 -10.71 12.05
C GLY A 99 -5.16 -11.94 11.59
N ILE A 100 -5.92 -11.82 10.50
CA ILE A 100 -6.67 -12.94 9.92
C ILE A 100 -5.73 -14.04 9.43
N PHE A 101 -4.64 -13.67 8.74
CA PHE A 101 -3.65 -14.61 8.23
C PHE A 101 -3.01 -15.43 9.36
N GLY A 102 -2.55 -14.76 10.43
CA GLY A 102 -1.98 -15.42 11.60
C GLY A 102 -2.97 -16.36 12.30
N ILE A 103 -4.22 -15.91 12.51
CA ILE A 103 -5.28 -16.74 13.12
C ILE A 103 -5.57 -17.99 12.28
N ALA A 104 -5.73 -17.83 10.95
CA ALA A 104 -6.05 -18.95 10.07
C ALA A 104 -4.93 -20.01 10.02
N ARG A 105 -3.68 -19.60 10.23
CA ARG A 105 -2.51 -20.48 10.24
C ARG A 105 -2.13 -20.98 11.64
N GLY A 106 -2.73 -20.43 12.70
CA GLY A 106 -2.26 -20.65 14.06
C GLY A 106 -0.84 -20.08 14.31
N ASP A 107 -0.37 -19.17 13.45
CA ASP A 107 0.95 -18.57 13.49
C ASP A 107 0.93 -17.29 14.35
N ARG A 108 1.84 -17.22 15.32
CA ARG A 108 1.99 -16.09 16.24
C ARG A 108 3.26 -15.28 15.97
N SER A 109 3.89 -15.48 14.83
CA SER A 109 5.05 -14.70 14.40
C SER A 109 4.72 -13.20 14.34
N ALA A 110 5.75 -12.37 14.44
CA ALA A 110 5.59 -10.93 14.34
C ALA A 110 4.98 -10.51 13.00
N ALA A 111 4.09 -9.54 13.04
CA ALA A 111 3.47 -8.96 11.86
C ALA A 111 3.44 -7.44 11.99
N SER A 112 3.78 -6.76 10.91
CA SER A 112 3.71 -5.30 10.77
C SER A 112 2.85 -4.91 9.58
N ALA A 113 2.37 -3.66 9.58
CA ALA A 113 1.61 -3.09 8.48
C ALA A 113 2.11 -1.68 8.18
N ILE A 114 2.31 -1.38 6.90
CA ILE A 114 2.92 -0.14 6.41
C ILE A 114 2.03 0.53 5.38
N SER A 115 1.95 1.87 5.48
CA SER A 115 1.43 2.75 4.44
C SER A 115 2.34 3.99 4.33
N ALA A 116 2.75 4.34 3.13
CA ALA A 116 3.65 5.45 2.83
C ALA A 116 3.28 6.16 1.51
N GLY A 117 2.00 6.37 1.28
CA GLY A 117 1.49 7.01 0.08
C GLY A 117 1.92 6.30 -1.21
N ALA A 118 2.34 7.04 -2.23
CA ALA A 118 2.80 6.48 -3.50
C ALA A 118 4.07 5.58 -3.35
N GLN A 119 4.84 5.74 -2.28
CA GLN A 119 6.08 5.01 -2.02
C GLN A 119 5.88 3.75 -1.15
N THR A 120 4.66 3.34 -0.90
CA THR A 120 4.32 2.24 0.02
C THR A 120 5.09 0.96 -0.29
N LEU A 121 5.13 0.51 -1.56
CA LEU A 121 5.85 -0.71 -1.93
C LEU A 121 7.37 -0.59 -1.69
N GLY A 122 7.96 0.57 -2.00
CA GLY A 122 9.39 0.82 -1.79
C GLY A 122 9.78 0.72 -0.31
N TYR A 123 9.02 1.37 0.56
CA TYR A 123 9.26 1.29 2.01
C TYR A 123 8.99 -0.10 2.58
N ALA A 124 8.01 -0.82 2.03
CA ALA A 124 7.73 -2.19 2.45
C ALA A 124 8.86 -3.16 2.08
N LEU A 125 9.46 -2.99 0.90
CA LEU A 125 10.65 -3.75 0.50
C LEU A 125 11.85 -3.47 1.42
N LEU A 126 12.05 -2.21 1.80
CA LEU A 126 13.11 -1.82 2.74
C LEU A 126 12.86 -2.42 4.14
N GLU A 127 11.64 -2.35 4.64
CA GLU A 127 11.27 -2.93 5.94
C GLU A 127 11.42 -4.46 5.94
N ALA A 128 10.94 -5.15 4.92
CA ALA A 128 11.08 -6.59 4.80
C ALA A 128 12.56 -7.00 4.75
N HIS A 129 13.39 -6.25 4.01
CA HIS A 129 14.84 -6.44 3.99
C HIS A 129 15.46 -6.23 5.37
N ALA A 130 15.13 -5.14 6.06
CA ALA A 130 15.67 -4.85 7.39
C ALA A 130 15.31 -5.94 8.40
N GLN A 131 14.07 -6.41 8.40
CA GLN A 131 13.66 -7.54 9.24
C GLN A 131 14.40 -8.82 8.89
N HIS A 132 14.56 -9.14 7.61
CA HIS A 132 15.30 -10.32 7.16
C HIS A 132 16.78 -10.23 7.53
N ALA A 133 17.42 -9.09 7.32
CA ALA A 133 18.85 -8.86 7.64
C ALA A 133 19.14 -8.97 9.15
N THR A 134 18.18 -8.61 10.02
CA THR A 134 18.33 -8.74 11.47
C THR A 134 18.17 -10.18 11.97
N GLN A 135 17.42 -11.01 11.25
CA GLN A 135 17.17 -12.41 11.60
C GLN A 135 17.12 -13.28 10.33
N PRO A 136 18.26 -13.56 9.69
CA PRO A 136 18.30 -14.26 8.38
C PRO A 136 17.73 -15.69 8.42
N ASP A 137 17.79 -16.33 9.57
CA ASP A 137 17.27 -17.69 9.77
C ASP A 137 15.73 -17.78 9.84
N SER A 138 15.05 -16.64 9.92
CA SER A 138 13.59 -16.56 9.99
C SER A 138 13.05 -15.87 8.75
N PRO A 139 12.24 -16.56 7.92
CA PRO A 139 11.73 -15.99 6.69
C PRO A 139 10.81 -14.78 6.95
N VAL A 140 10.73 -13.89 5.97
CA VAL A 140 9.83 -12.73 5.98
C VAL A 140 8.94 -12.78 4.75
N LEU A 141 7.64 -12.74 4.96
CA LEU A 141 6.65 -12.62 3.90
C LEU A 141 6.26 -11.15 3.74
N LEU A 142 6.65 -10.53 2.65
CA LEU A 142 6.11 -9.25 2.21
C LEU A 142 4.83 -9.49 1.43
N VAL A 143 3.75 -8.79 1.80
CA VAL A 143 2.49 -8.78 1.07
C VAL A 143 2.11 -7.34 0.78
N TYR A 144 2.04 -6.99 -0.49
CA TYR A 144 1.49 -5.70 -0.96
C TYR A 144 0.13 -5.96 -1.61
N ALA A 145 -0.89 -5.21 -1.22
CA ALA A 145 -2.18 -5.25 -1.86
C ALA A 145 -2.84 -3.88 -1.79
N ASP A 146 -3.49 -3.48 -2.87
CA ASP A 146 -4.21 -2.22 -2.93
C ASP A 146 -5.43 -2.30 -3.83
N GLU A 147 -6.36 -1.38 -3.64
CA GLU A 147 -7.46 -1.09 -4.55
C GLU A 147 -7.61 0.43 -4.68
N PRO A 148 -8.09 0.96 -5.82
CA PRO A 148 -8.29 2.38 -6.00
C PRO A 148 -9.21 2.97 -4.92
N ALA A 149 -8.93 4.21 -4.53
CA ALA A 149 -9.77 4.94 -3.59
C ALA A 149 -11.19 5.15 -4.16
N ASP A 150 -12.17 5.33 -3.26
CA ASP A 150 -13.53 5.69 -3.64
C ASP A 150 -13.56 7.08 -4.30
N ALA A 151 -14.39 7.24 -5.33
CA ALA A 151 -14.54 8.51 -6.06
C ALA A 151 -14.92 9.71 -5.16
N ALA A 152 -15.45 9.46 -3.97
CA ALA A 152 -15.74 10.51 -2.99
C ALA A 152 -14.49 11.28 -2.52
N TYR A 153 -13.29 10.70 -2.68
CA TYR A 153 -12.01 11.36 -2.34
C TYR A 153 -11.44 12.21 -3.48
N GLY A 154 -12.14 12.29 -4.62
CA GLY A 154 -11.70 13.05 -5.80
C GLY A 154 -10.57 12.34 -6.56
N THR A 155 -9.84 13.12 -7.37
CA THR A 155 -8.71 12.62 -8.14
C THR A 155 -7.47 12.52 -7.23
N ILE A 156 -6.87 11.34 -7.20
CA ILE A 156 -5.64 11.08 -6.45
C ILE A 156 -4.49 10.97 -7.45
N GLU A 157 -3.43 11.74 -7.21
CA GLU A 157 -2.22 11.67 -8.01
C GLU A 157 -1.53 10.32 -7.81
N ASP A 158 -1.01 9.73 -8.88
CA ASP A 158 -0.38 8.40 -8.89
C ASP A 158 -1.26 7.31 -8.26
N GLU A 159 -2.58 7.33 -8.57
CA GLU A 159 -3.50 6.35 -8.01
C GLU A 159 -3.11 4.91 -8.38
N VAL A 160 -3.31 4.00 -7.40
CA VAL A 160 -3.03 2.58 -7.59
C VAL A 160 -4.00 1.95 -8.58
N GLN A 161 -3.50 0.99 -9.36
CA GLN A 161 -4.35 0.22 -10.30
C GLN A 161 -5.09 -0.94 -9.60
N GLY A 162 -4.71 -1.24 -8.37
CA GLY A 162 -5.21 -2.37 -7.62
C GLY A 162 -4.41 -3.66 -7.85
N GLY A 163 -4.82 -4.73 -7.14
CA GLY A 163 -4.16 -6.03 -7.19
C GLY A 163 -3.34 -6.36 -5.96
N ALA A 164 -2.59 -7.46 -6.02
CA ALA A 164 -1.76 -7.91 -4.91
C ALA A 164 -0.47 -8.59 -5.39
N LEU A 165 0.57 -8.52 -4.55
CA LEU A 165 1.86 -9.18 -4.72
C LEU A 165 2.31 -9.72 -3.37
N ALA A 166 2.81 -10.95 -3.33
CA ALA A 166 3.52 -11.49 -2.18
C ALA A 166 4.91 -11.97 -2.58
N ILE A 167 5.89 -11.73 -1.71
CA ILE A 167 7.28 -12.17 -1.87
C ILE A 167 7.75 -12.77 -0.55
N LEU A 168 8.20 -14.01 -0.60
CA LEU A 168 8.85 -14.66 0.54
C LEU A 168 10.36 -14.44 0.47
N LEU A 169 10.91 -13.74 1.46
CA LEU A 169 12.34 -13.58 1.67
C LEU A 169 12.83 -14.76 2.50
N ASP A 170 13.61 -15.63 1.88
CA ASP A 170 14.14 -16.83 2.53
C ASP A 170 15.43 -17.26 1.82
N ASP A 171 16.57 -17.17 2.50
CA ASP A 171 17.89 -17.55 1.97
C ASP A 171 17.98 -19.06 1.68
N ARG A 172 17.28 -19.88 2.48
CA ARG A 172 17.34 -21.35 2.35
C ARG A 172 16.61 -21.87 1.12
N ALA A 173 15.59 -21.12 0.68
CA ALA A 173 14.75 -21.46 -0.46
C ALA A 173 14.95 -20.51 -1.64
N ALA A 174 15.98 -19.66 -1.63
CA ALA A 174 16.17 -18.63 -2.65
C ALA A 174 16.31 -19.24 -4.05
N SER A 175 15.36 -18.90 -4.92
CA SER A 175 15.37 -19.25 -6.35
C SER A 175 15.94 -18.11 -7.21
N GLY A 176 16.15 -16.93 -6.63
CA GLY A 176 16.67 -15.74 -7.27
C GLY A 176 16.90 -14.61 -6.27
N HIS A 177 17.38 -13.49 -6.79
CA HIS A 177 17.62 -12.30 -5.98
C HIS A 177 17.06 -11.08 -6.69
N MET A 178 16.46 -10.17 -5.92
CA MET A 178 16.02 -8.87 -6.40
C MET A 178 16.97 -7.80 -5.89
N VAL A 179 17.53 -7.01 -6.80
CA VAL A 179 18.37 -5.84 -6.46
C VAL A 179 17.46 -4.63 -6.36
N CYS A 180 17.51 -3.96 -5.23
CA CYS A 180 16.77 -2.74 -4.96
C CYS A 180 17.73 -1.57 -4.82
N SER A 181 17.30 -0.38 -5.25
CA SER A 181 18.05 0.85 -5.06
C SER A 181 17.12 2.01 -4.73
N VAL A 182 17.60 2.92 -3.88
CA VAL A 182 16.96 4.21 -3.63
C VAL A 182 17.96 5.28 -3.97
N SER A 183 17.64 6.11 -4.94
CA SER A 183 18.40 7.32 -5.29
C SER A 183 17.67 8.54 -4.75
N ALA A 184 18.41 9.59 -4.40
CA ALA A 184 17.78 10.87 -4.12
C ALA A 184 17.07 11.34 -5.41
N ALA A 185 15.79 11.65 -5.32
CA ALA A 185 15.11 12.31 -6.44
C ALA A 185 15.84 13.64 -6.72
N ASP A 186 16.21 13.88 -7.97
CA ASP A 186 16.66 15.20 -8.38
C ASP A 186 15.56 16.18 -8.00
N SER A 187 15.90 17.17 -7.15
CA SER A 187 14.96 18.24 -6.82
C SER A 187 14.50 18.86 -8.13
N PRO A 188 13.20 19.05 -8.37
CA PRO A 188 12.74 19.70 -9.59
C PRO A 188 13.47 21.05 -9.69
N SER A 189 14.26 21.22 -10.73
CA SER A 189 14.98 22.44 -11.03
C SER A 189 13.98 23.59 -10.98
N SER A 190 14.16 24.54 -10.08
CA SER A 190 13.38 25.77 -9.97
C SER A 190 13.72 26.67 -11.17
N ALA A 191 13.29 26.27 -12.34
CA ALA A 191 13.29 27.07 -13.55
C ALA A 191 11.92 27.79 -13.68
N ALA A 192 11.60 28.62 -12.70
CA ALA A 192 10.64 29.69 -12.88
C ALA A 192 11.44 30.99 -12.82
N GLY A 193 12.02 31.36 -13.94
CA GLY A 193 12.55 32.69 -14.16
C GLY A 193 11.42 33.67 -13.99
N ALA A 194 11.47 34.44 -12.93
CA ALA A 194 10.67 35.66 -12.79
C ALA A 194 11.20 36.68 -13.82
N ASP A 195 10.56 36.73 -14.97
CA ASP A 195 10.66 37.89 -15.87
C ASP A 195 9.64 38.93 -15.37
N ALA A 196 10.09 39.78 -14.47
CA ALA A 196 9.38 40.97 -14.07
C ALA A 196 9.76 42.08 -15.08
N GLY A 197 9.05 42.11 -16.18
CA GLY A 197 9.07 43.22 -17.13
C GLY A 197 8.54 44.50 -16.45
N ALA A 198 9.45 45.37 -16.07
CA ALA A 198 9.15 46.72 -15.68
C ALA A 198 8.65 47.53 -16.89
N ASP A 199 7.44 48.05 -16.80
CA ASP A 199 6.93 49.11 -17.70
C ASP A 199 7.10 50.49 -17.00
N PRO A 200 7.88 51.43 -17.56
CA PRO A 200 7.89 52.82 -17.15
C PRO A 200 7.10 53.65 -18.19
N GLY A 201 5.81 53.81 -18.01
CA GLY A 201 4.95 54.68 -18.84
C GLY A 201 4.59 55.97 -18.17
N THR A 202 5.34 56.99 -18.41
CA THR A 202 5.00 58.44 -18.43
C THR A 202 3.63 58.72 -19.12
N GLY A 203 2.67 59.47 -18.58
CA GLY A 203 2.70 60.90 -18.39
C GLY A 203 1.46 61.58 -18.94
N LYS A 204 0.97 62.60 -18.24
CA LYS A 204 0.20 63.79 -18.65
C LYS A 204 -1.33 63.73 -18.81
N SER A 205 -2.06 64.32 -17.84
CA SER A 205 -2.59 65.69 -17.85
C SER A 205 -3.66 66.01 -18.91
N GLY A 206 -4.78 66.57 -18.44
CA GLY A 206 -5.79 67.30 -19.21
C GLY A 206 -7.18 67.13 -18.62
N THR A 207 -7.62 67.89 -17.72
CA THR A 207 -8.31 69.16 -17.59
C THR A 207 -9.66 69.27 -18.34
N THR A 208 -10.69 69.69 -17.56
CA THR A 208 -11.94 70.37 -17.90
C THR A 208 -13.01 69.60 -18.67
N GLY A 209 -14.27 69.69 -18.32
CA GLY A 209 -15.18 70.64 -17.80
C GLY A 209 -16.62 70.25 -18.04
N THR A 210 -17.44 70.64 -17.11
CA THR A 210 -18.78 71.17 -17.20
C THR A 210 -19.80 70.61 -18.18
N THR A 211 -20.83 70.09 -17.74
CA THR A 211 -22.22 70.55 -17.49
C THR A 211 -23.06 69.35 -16.91
#